data_a96efe9f510f9a17f295c927ebdaccd3
#
_entry.id   a96efe9f510f9a17f295c927ebdaccd3
#
_cell.length_a   1.000
_cell.length_b   1.000
_cell.length_c   1.000
_cell.angle_alpha   90.00
_cell.angle_beta   90.00
_cell.angle_gamma   90.00
#
_symmetry.space_group_name_H-M   'P 1'
#
loop_
_entity.id
_entity.type
_entity.pdbx_description
1 polymer ?
#
loop_
_entity_poly.entity_id
_entity_poly.type
_entity_poly.pdbx_seq_one_letter_code
_entity_poly.pdbx_strand_id
1 'polypeptide(L)'
;FQPMRDIKLNFINRSNDNTIDVVIYQPNIATMSYNEQPVAWKVFKNCGINEEHLFIFEWTVEVAIRNMFGEFDKFVEAPSGGVLEIVERNYNEQLLVSNRRTDNPSEFEVCNKLEYGSYGICCFRSDQLLAQRDDLYPSDTTYFRFPTGIHIGIVSDVEEGDEMEPEVAVTFVTELNL
;
A
#
# COMPACT_ATOMS: atom_id res chain seq x y z
N PHE A 1 -5.85 -25.49 -5.60
CA PHE A 1 -5.36 -24.19 -5.12
C PHE A 1 -6.26 -23.69 -3.98
N GLN A 2 -5.70 -23.53 -2.80
CA GLN A 2 -6.42 -22.90 -1.68
C GLN A 2 -5.94 -21.44 -1.59
N PRO A 3 -6.86 -20.47 -1.60
CA PRO A 3 -6.48 -19.09 -1.36
C PRO A 3 -5.88 -18.95 0.05
N MET A 4 -4.89 -18.07 0.20
CA MET A 4 -4.33 -17.75 1.50
C MET A 4 -5.44 -17.15 2.37
N ARG A 5 -5.50 -17.62 3.60
CA ARG A 5 -6.49 -17.10 4.55
C ARG A 5 -6.00 -15.78 5.14
N ASP A 6 -6.92 -14.88 5.36
CA ASP A 6 -6.65 -13.64 6.09
C ASP A 6 -6.09 -13.94 7.48
N ILE A 7 -5.19 -13.11 7.92
CA ILE A 7 -4.54 -13.26 9.22
C ILE A 7 -5.16 -12.26 10.20
N LYS A 8 -5.62 -12.78 11.32
CA LYS A 8 -6.05 -11.94 12.45
C LYS A 8 -4.86 -11.70 13.36
N LEU A 9 -4.59 -10.43 13.59
CA LEU A 9 -3.46 -9.96 14.40
C LEU A 9 -3.98 -9.16 15.59
N ASN A 10 -3.22 -9.21 16.68
CA ASN A 10 -3.52 -8.43 17.87
C ASN A 10 -2.22 -7.76 18.36
N PHE A 11 -2.20 -6.43 18.28
CA PHE A 11 -1.11 -5.67 18.86
C PHE A 11 -1.39 -5.41 20.35
N ILE A 12 -0.44 -5.71 21.21
CA ILE A 12 -0.54 -5.46 22.65
C ILE A 12 0.68 -4.67 23.09
N ASN A 13 0.47 -3.53 23.73
CA ASN A 13 1.57 -2.73 24.30
C ASN A 13 2.05 -3.36 25.60
N ARG A 14 3.23 -3.96 25.59
CA ARG A 14 3.90 -4.54 26.77
C ARG A 14 5.09 -3.70 27.24
N SER A 15 5.21 -2.47 26.73
CA SER A 15 6.26 -1.53 27.16
C SER A 15 5.94 -0.89 28.51
N ASN A 16 6.82 -0.03 28.97
CA ASN A 16 6.62 0.79 30.16
C ASN A 16 5.98 2.15 29.85
N ASP A 17 5.71 2.42 28.58
CA ASP A 17 5.12 3.68 28.13
C ASP A 17 3.64 3.48 27.87
N ASN A 18 2.81 4.29 28.52
CA ASN A 18 1.36 4.18 28.49
C ASN A 18 0.69 4.99 27.36
N THR A 19 1.47 5.66 26.51
CA THR A 19 0.96 6.60 25.49
C THR A 19 1.69 6.54 24.17
N ILE A 20 2.10 5.34 23.72
CA ILE A 20 2.79 5.20 22.45
C ILE A 20 1.79 5.22 21.29
N ASP A 21 2.20 5.84 20.19
CA ASP A 21 1.55 5.66 18.89
C ASP A 21 2.33 4.60 18.12
N VAL A 22 1.60 3.65 17.56
CA VAL A 22 2.19 2.52 16.82
C VAL A 22 1.79 2.62 15.36
N VAL A 23 2.78 2.48 14.46
CA VAL A 23 2.53 2.40 13.03
C VAL A 23 2.85 0.99 12.52
N ILE A 24 2.00 0.53 11.60
CA ILE A 24 2.23 -0.69 10.83
C ILE A 24 2.27 -0.30 9.36
N TYR A 25 3.29 -0.77 8.64
CA TYR A 25 3.48 -0.41 7.24
C TYR A 25 4.23 -1.51 6.48
N GLN A 26 4.15 -1.45 5.16
CA GLN A 26 4.94 -2.27 4.26
C GLN A 26 5.59 -1.37 3.21
N PRO A 27 6.92 -1.29 3.15
CA PRO A 27 7.58 -0.53 2.09
C PRO A 27 7.38 -1.22 0.74
N ASN A 28 7.32 -0.42 -0.32
CA ASN A 28 7.39 -0.96 -1.68
C ASN A 28 8.85 -1.33 -1.96
N ILE A 29 9.12 -2.61 -2.12
CA ILE A 29 10.47 -3.16 -2.34
C ILE A 29 10.73 -3.56 -3.79
N ALA A 30 9.90 -3.10 -4.73
CA ALA A 30 10.11 -3.37 -6.15
C ALA A 30 11.44 -2.77 -6.60
N THR A 31 12.17 -3.51 -7.44
CA THR A 31 13.51 -3.13 -7.92
C THR A 31 13.50 -1.80 -8.68
N MET A 32 12.41 -1.53 -9.38
CA MET A 32 12.22 -0.31 -10.16
C MET A 32 11.28 0.67 -9.47
N SER A 33 11.16 0.61 -8.14
CA SER A 33 10.38 1.60 -7.42
C SER A 33 11.11 2.94 -7.38
N TYR A 34 10.36 4.02 -7.58
CA TYR A 34 10.87 5.35 -7.28
C TYR A 34 10.96 5.52 -5.75
N ASN A 35 11.65 6.58 -5.31
CA ASN A 35 11.85 6.89 -3.89
C ASN A 35 10.54 7.33 -3.22
N GLU A 36 9.51 6.51 -3.34
CA GLU A 36 8.24 6.73 -2.65
C GLU A 36 8.42 6.41 -1.17
N GLN A 37 7.87 7.29 -0.34
CA GLN A 37 7.89 7.07 1.09
C GLN A 37 6.85 6.01 1.46
N PRO A 38 7.12 5.17 2.49
CA PRO A 38 6.11 4.25 2.99
C PRO A 38 4.88 5.01 3.48
N VAL A 39 3.73 4.39 3.36
CA VAL A 39 2.47 4.91 3.89
C VAL A 39 2.17 4.24 5.23
N ALA A 40 1.72 5.02 6.20
CA ALA A 40 1.24 4.50 7.47
C ALA A 40 -0.09 3.75 7.25
N TRP A 41 0.00 2.44 7.07
CA TRP A 41 -1.15 1.59 6.75
C TRP A 41 -2.13 1.50 7.92
N LYS A 42 -1.62 1.25 9.12
CA LYS A 42 -2.38 1.27 10.37
C LYS A 42 -1.65 2.13 11.38
N VAL A 43 -2.41 2.92 12.14
CA VAL A 43 -1.87 3.69 13.25
C VAL A 43 -2.78 3.46 14.46
N PHE A 44 -2.18 3.00 15.55
CA PHE A 44 -2.87 2.88 16.84
C PHE A 44 -2.40 4.01 17.74
N LYS A 45 -3.28 4.95 18.01
CA LYS A 45 -2.98 6.15 18.80
C LYS A 45 -3.11 5.89 20.30
N ASN A 46 -2.19 6.48 21.07
CA ASN A 46 -2.25 6.47 22.53
C ASN A 46 -2.46 5.07 23.11
N CYS A 47 -1.68 4.10 22.62
CA CYS A 47 -1.77 2.73 23.10
C CYS A 47 -1.37 2.64 24.56
N GLY A 48 -2.32 2.36 25.43
CA GLY A 48 -2.07 2.11 26.84
C GLY A 48 -1.36 0.76 27.06
N ILE A 49 -0.71 0.62 28.20
CA ILE A 49 -0.09 -0.64 28.61
C ILE A 49 -1.17 -1.71 28.71
N ASN A 50 -0.91 -2.85 28.08
CA ASN A 50 -1.80 -4.02 27.98
C ASN A 50 -3.08 -3.80 27.16
N GLU A 51 -3.26 -2.65 26.51
CA GLU A 51 -4.34 -2.49 25.54
C GLU A 51 -4.14 -3.38 24.32
N GLU A 52 -5.25 -3.90 23.83
CA GLU A 52 -5.30 -4.77 22.66
C GLU A 52 -5.85 -4.01 21.45
N HIS A 53 -5.19 -4.15 20.32
CA HIS A 53 -5.61 -3.59 19.04
C HIS A 53 -5.68 -4.70 18.00
N LEU A 54 -6.89 -5.14 17.70
CA LEU A 54 -7.14 -6.20 16.73
C LEU A 54 -7.21 -5.61 15.33
N PHE A 55 -6.58 -6.30 14.37
CA PHE A 55 -6.69 -5.95 12.96
C PHE A 55 -6.54 -7.18 12.07
N ILE A 56 -7.00 -7.04 10.83
CA ILE A 56 -6.96 -8.12 9.85
C ILE A 56 -5.98 -7.76 8.76
N PHE A 57 -5.09 -8.70 8.44
CA PHE A 57 -4.22 -8.62 7.29
C PHE A 57 -4.78 -9.51 6.18
N GLU A 58 -5.32 -8.89 5.15
CA GLU A 58 -5.76 -9.55 3.94
C GLU A 58 -4.60 -9.63 2.95
N TRP A 59 -4.43 -10.77 2.29
CA TRP A 59 -3.36 -10.96 1.31
C TRP A 59 -3.61 -10.19 0.00
N THR A 60 -4.86 -9.90 -0.28
CA THR A 60 -5.27 -9.18 -1.49
C THR A 60 -4.85 -7.72 -1.43
N VAL A 61 -4.29 -7.23 -2.53
CA VAL A 61 -4.04 -5.80 -2.75
C VAL A 61 -4.98 -5.33 -3.85
N GLU A 62 -5.70 -4.24 -3.59
CA GLU A 62 -6.52 -3.57 -4.58
C GLU A 62 -5.85 -2.29 -5.03
N VAL A 63 -6.03 -1.93 -6.30
CA VAL A 63 -5.44 -0.74 -6.90
C VAL A 63 -6.54 0.15 -7.47
N ALA A 64 -6.42 1.44 -7.25
CA ALA A 64 -7.28 2.43 -7.87
C ALA A 64 -6.45 3.58 -8.43
N ILE A 65 -6.91 4.16 -9.52
CA ILE A 65 -6.35 5.41 -10.04
C ILE A 65 -7.03 6.60 -9.36
N ARG A 66 -6.24 7.61 -9.07
CA ARG A 66 -6.70 8.86 -8.44
C ARG A 66 -6.53 10.00 -9.44
N ASN A 67 -7.61 10.73 -9.71
CA ASN A 67 -7.58 11.88 -10.60
C ASN A 67 -7.02 13.12 -9.90
N MET A 68 -6.91 14.23 -10.65
CA MET A 68 -6.39 15.51 -10.15
C MET A 68 -7.23 16.14 -9.03
N PHE A 69 -8.48 15.69 -8.87
CA PHE A 69 -9.38 16.15 -7.82
C PHE A 69 -9.34 15.28 -6.56
N GLY A 70 -8.48 14.26 -6.54
CA GLY A 70 -8.35 13.32 -5.45
C GLY A 70 -9.41 12.22 -5.42
N GLU A 71 -10.17 12.09 -6.48
CA GLU A 71 -11.23 11.08 -6.58
C GLU A 71 -10.67 9.77 -7.12
N PHE A 72 -11.16 8.66 -6.58
CA PHE A 72 -10.79 7.32 -7.04
C PHE A 72 -11.81 6.78 -8.02
N ASP A 73 -11.31 6.07 -9.02
CA ASP A 73 -12.13 5.22 -9.86
C ASP A 73 -12.30 3.84 -9.20
N LYS A 74 -12.87 2.89 -9.91
CA LYS A 74 -13.12 1.53 -9.44
C LYS A 74 -11.86 0.84 -8.94
N PHE A 75 -11.96 0.19 -7.77
CA PHE A 75 -10.88 -0.64 -7.23
C PHE A 75 -10.76 -1.94 -8.02
N VAL A 76 -9.54 -2.29 -8.37
CA VAL A 76 -9.21 -3.49 -9.14
C VAL A 76 -8.21 -4.33 -8.35
N GLU A 77 -8.49 -5.60 -8.17
CA GLU A 77 -7.56 -6.52 -7.53
C GLU A 77 -6.29 -6.67 -8.38
N ALA A 78 -5.13 -6.45 -7.77
CA ALA A 78 -3.84 -6.62 -8.42
C ALA A 78 -3.46 -8.10 -8.45
N PRO A 79 -3.38 -8.74 -9.62
CA PRO A 79 -2.92 -10.12 -9.68
C PRO A 79 -1.40 -10.18 -9.46
N SER A 80 -0.96 -11.18 -8.72
CA SER A 80 0.48 -11.45 -8.55
C SER A 80 1.13 -11.75 -9.89
N GLY A 81 2.21 -11.04 -10.20
CA GLY A 81 2.86 -11.14 -11.50
C GLY A 81 2.06 -10.55 -12.66
N GLY A 82 1.04 -9.76 -12.36
CA GLY A 82 0.17 -9.16 -13.36
C GLY A 82 0.56 -7.75 -13.79
N VAL A 83 -0.07 -7.30 -14.85
CA VAL A 83 0.08 -5.94 -15.38
C VAL A 83 -1.30 -5.30 -15.44
N LEU A 84 -1.42 -4.12 -14.84
CA LEU A 84 -2.60 -3.28 -14.92
C LEU A 84 -2.32 -2.13 -15.89
N GLU A 85 -3.33 -1.72 -16.64
CA GLU A 85 -3.18 -0.64 -17.62
C GLU A 85 -4.27 0.39 -17.44
N ILE A 86 -3.89 1.67 -17.47
CA ILE A 86 -4.85 2.76 -17.58
C ILE A 86 -5.13 2.95 -19.07
N VAL A 87 -6.38 2.77 -19.45
CA VAL A 87 -6.84 2.84 -20.84
C VAL A 87 -8.09 3.70 -20.94
N GLU A 88 -8.36 4.24 -22.13
CA GLU A 88 -9.61 4.92 -22.41
C GLU A 88 -10.58 3.93 -23.05
N ARG A 89 -11.77 3.80 -22.45
CA ARG A 89 -12.88 3.03 -23.01
C ARG A 89 -14.18 3.82 -22.86
N ASN A 90 -14.95 3.91 -23.92
CA ASN A 90 -16.23 4.60 -23.92
C ASN A 90 -16.11 6.04 -23.38
N TYR A 91 -15.03 6.74 -23.78
CA TYR A 91 -14.71 8.11 -23.36
C TYR A 91 -14.39 8.27 -21.87
N ASN A 92 -14.12 7.17 -21.18
CA ASN A 92 -13.71 7.19 -19.79
C ASN A 92 -12.36 6.49 -19.60
N GLU A 93 -11.53 7.04 -18.75
CA GLU A 93 -10.29 6.42 -18.34
C GLU A 93 -10.59 5.35 -17.29
N GLN A 94 -9.99 4.18 -17.45
CA GLN A 94 -10.23 3.01 -16.60
C GLN A 94 -8.93 2.27 -16.34
N LEU A 95 -8.83 1.69 -15.16
CA LEU A 95 -7.76 0.75 -14.82
C LEU A 95 -8.26 -0.67 -15.11
N LEU A 96 -7.55 -1.40 -15.98
CA LEU A 96 -7.91 -2.76 -16.37
C LEU A 96 -6.74 -3.71 -16.22
N VAL A 97 -7.05 -4.97 -15.92
CA VAL A 97 -6.05 -6.04 -15.91
C VAL A 97 -5.71 -6.40 -17.36
N SER A 98 -4.42 -6.32 -17.70
CA SER A 98 -3.89 -6.75 -18.99
C SER A 98 -3.69 -8.26 -19.02
N ASN A 99 -3.59 -8.83 -20.22
CA ASN A 99 -3.17 -10.23 -20.38
C ASN A 99 -1.65 -10.40 -20.36
N ARG A 100 -0.88 -9.32 -20.23
CA ARG A 100 0.57 -9.37 -20.07
C ARG A 100 0.96 -9.79 -18.66
N ARG A 101 2.18 -10.28 -18.51
CA ARG A 101 2.77 -10.67 -17.23
C ARG A 101 4.06 -9.91 -16.97
N THR A 102 4.37 -9.70 -15.69
CA THR A 102 5.66 -9.15 -15.28
C THR A 102 6.75 -10.22 -15.35
N ASP A 103 7.99 -9.77 -15.43
CA ASP A 103 9.15 -10.67 -15.36
C ASP A 103 9.33 -11.27 -13.96
N ASN A 104 8.92 -10.54 -12.92
CA ASN A 104 8.98 -11.00 -11.55
C ASN A 104 7.57 -11.37 -11.06
N PRO A 105 7.30 -12.66 -10.77
CA PRO A 105 5.97 -13.10 -10.34
C PRO A 105 5.53 -12.56 -8.97
N SER A 106 6.43 -11.97 -8.21
CA SER A 106 6.12 -11.34 -6.92
C SER A 106 5.78 -9.86 -7.04
N GLU A 107 5.88 -9.28 -8.24
CA GLU A 107 5.57 -7.88 -8.52
C GLU A 107 4.30 -7.77 -9.35
N PHE A 108 3.70 -6.58 -9.33
CA PHE A 108 2.75 -6.19 -10.36
C PHE A 108 3.13 -4.81 -10.90
N GLU A 109 2.71 -4.56 -12.12
CA GLU A 109 2.98 -3.31 -12.84
C GLU A 109 1.69 -2.54 -13.05
N VAL A 110 1.79 -1.22 -13.08
CA VAL A 110 0.74 -0.34 -13.58
C VAL A 110 1.34 0.55 -14.65
N CYS A 111 0.76 0.49 -15.85
CA CYS A 111 1.19 1.26 -17.01
C CYS A 111 0.13 2.29 -17.39
N ASN A 112 0.54 3.52 -17.65
CA ASN A 112 -0.36 4.51 -18.21
C ASN A 112 -0.30 4.44 -19.74
N LYS A 113 -1.36 3.92 -20.37
CA LYS A 113 -1.48 3.76 -21.82
C LYS A 113 -2.27 4.89 -22.48
N LEU A 114 -2.59 5.93 -21.75
CA LEU A 114 -3.30 7.09 -22.28
C LEU A 114 -2.38 7.93 -23.16
N GLU A 115 -2.96 8.68 -24.10
CA GLU A 115 -2.23 9.68 -24.85
C GLU A 115 -1.96 10.94 -24.01
N TYR A 116 -2.89 11.26 -23.12
CA TYR A 116 -2.85 12.45 -22.27
C TYR A 116 -3.34 12.13 -20.88
N GLY A 117 -2.82 12.87 -19.91
CA GLY A 117 -3.28 12.83 -18.54
C GLY A 117 -2.47 11.91 -17.64
N SER A 118 -2.16 12.42 -16.48
CA SER A 118 -1.49 11.68 -15.41
C SER A 118 -2.49 11.29 -14.33
N TYR A 119 -2.20 10.19 -13.66
CA TYR A 119 -2.99 9.70 -12.54
C TYR A 119 -2.10 9.27 -11.39
N GLY A 120 -2.58 9.48 -10.16
CA GLY A 120 -2.00 8.81 -9.01
C GLY A 120 -2.41 7.35 -9.00
N ILE A 121 -1.50 6.48 -8.57
CA ILE A 121 -1.76 5.05 -8.41
C ILE A 121 -1.76 4.77 -6.91
N CYS A 122 -2.86 4.24 -6.39
CA CYS A 122 -3.00 3.95 -4.98
C CYS A 122 -3.28 2.47 -4.75
N CYS A 123 -2.50 1.86 -3.85
CA CYS A 123 -2.65 0.47 -3.45
C CYS A 123 -3.30 0.41 -2.08
N PHE A 124 -4.27 -0.48 -1.91
CA PHE A 124 -5.02 -0.67 -0.68
C PHE A 124 -4.95 -2.11 -0.20
N ARG A 125 -4.86 -2.29 1.08
CA ARG A 125 -4.99 -3.58 1.75
C ARG A 125 -5.99 -3.42 2.88
N SER A 126 -7.02 -4.27 2.94
CA SER A 126 -8.09 -4.17 3.94
C SER A 126 -8.69 -2.76 4.00
N ASP A 127 -8.99 -2.18 2.83
CA ASP A 127 -9.58 -0.85 2.64
C ASP A 127 -8.75 0.34 3.18
N GLN A 128 -7.47 0.11 3.51
CA GLN A 128 -6.55 1.15 3.96
C GLN A 128 -5.43 1.36 2.97
N LEU A 129 -5.05 2.61 2.75
CA LEU A 129 -3.95 2.96 1.83
C LEU A 129 -2.65 2.33 2.31
N LEU A 130 -2.03 1.55 1.42
CA LEU A 130 -0.80 0.80 1.69
C LEU A 130 0.42 1.44 1.03
N ALA A 131 0.24 1.93 -0.17
CA ALA A 131 1.30 2.56 -0.97
C ALA A 131 0.68 3.43 -2.05
N GLN A 132 1.44 4.38 -2.56
CA GLN A 132 0.99 5.22 -3.67
C GLN A 132 2.16 5.66 -4.54
N ARG A 133 1.85 5.93 -5.78
CA ARG A 133 2.71 6.61 -6.74
C ARG A 133 1.96 7.83 -7.23
N ASP A 134 2.54 9.01 -7.01
CA ASP A 134 1.99 10.26 -7.55
C ASP A 134 2.34 10.38 -9.04
N ASP A 135 1.42 10.97 -9.80
CA ASP A 135 1.65 11.42 -11.18
C ASP A 135 2.32 10.40 -12.09
N LEU A 136 1.63 9.31 -12.38
CA LEU A 136 2.03 8.40 -13.44
C LEU A 136 1.62 9.00 -14.79
N TYR A 137 2.60 9.45 -15.56
CA TYR A 137 2.39 10.11 -16.85
C TYR A 137 2.19 9.09 -17.99
N PRO A 138 1.64 9.52 -19.13
CA PRO A 138 1.51 8.65 -20.30
C PRO A 138 2.85 7.98 -20.68
N SER A 139 2.78 6.71 -20.99
CA SER A 139 3.92 5.82 -21.30
C SER A 139 4.77 5.41 -20.11
N ASP A 140 4.52 5.95 -18.92
CA ASP A 140 5.23 5.55 -17.71
C ASP A 140 4.65 4.25 -17.14
N THR A 141 5.51 3.53 -16.43
CA THR A 141 5.18 2.31 -15.70
C THR A 141 5.69 2.43 -14.27
N THR A 142 4.89 1.98 -13.32
CA THR A 142 5.30 1.85 -11.93
C THR A 142 5.16 0.40 -11.47
N TYR A 143 6.00 0.00 -10.52
CA TYR A 143 6.10 -1.37 -10.03
C TYR A 143 5.84 -1.41 -8.54
N PHE A 144 5.12 -2.42 -8.10
CA PHE A 144 4.85 -2.64 -6.68
C PHE A 144 5.22 -4.06 -6.29
N ARG A 145 5.91 -4.16 -5.18
CA ARG A 145 6.20 -5.43 -4.51
C ARG A 145 6.24 -5.17 -3.02
N PHE A 146 5.48 -5.95 -2.28
CA PHE A 146 5.45 -5.84 -0.83
C PHE A 146 6.13 -7.04 -0.19
N PRO A 147 6.82 -6.86 0.95
CA PRO A 147 7.40 -7.99 1.68
C PRO A 147 6.29 -8.93 2.17
N THR A 148 6.64 -10.16 2.51
CA THR A 148 5.70 -11.14 3.07
C THR A 148 5.33 -10.85 4.52
N GLY A 149 6.05 -9.94 5.17
CA GLY A 149 5.80 -9.51 6.53
C GLY A 149 5.43 -8.04 6.62
N ILE A 150 5.19 -7.59 7.83
CA ILE A 150 4.87 -6.20 8.14
C ILE A 150 5.97 -5.59 9.01
N HIS A 151 6.13 -4.27 8.88
CA HIS A 151 6.96 -3.47 9.77
C HIS A 151 6.08 -2.84 10.84
N ILE A 152 6.54 -2.88 12.07
CA ILE A 152 5.86 -2.30 13.23
C ILE A 152 6.85 -1.38 13.93
N GLY A 153 6.45 -0.14 14.22
CA GLY A 153 7.31 0.82 14.88
C GLY A 153 6.53 1.82 15.73
N ILE A 154 7.27 2.63 16.48
CA ILE A 154 6.71 3.72 17.28
C ILE A 154 6.92 5.03 16.54
N VAL A 155 5.88 5.85 16.46
CA VAL A 155 5.89 7.13 15.77
C VAL A 155 5.26 8.22 16.62
N SER A 156 5.38 9.46 16.15
CA SER A 156 4.67 10.62 16.71
C SER A 156 4.02 11.41 15.57
N ASP A 157 2.81 11.88 15.80
CA ASP A 157 2.09 12.78 14.89
C ASP A 157 1.89 12.23 13.48
N VAL A 158 1.61 10.93 13.37
CA VAL A 158 1.31 10.27 12.10
C VAL A 158 -0.13 9.74 12.14
N GLU A 159 -0.87 10.00 11.06
CA GLU A 159 -2.22 9.49 10.85
C GLU A 159 -2.23 8.33 9.83
N GLU A 160 -3.23 7.47 9.92
CA GLU A 160 -3.42 6.43 8.89
C GLU A 160 -3.57 7.07 7.51
N GLY A 161 -2.85 6.52 6.53
CA GLY A 161 -2.84 7.02 5.17
C GLY A 161 -1.79 8.10 4.90
N ASP A 162 -1.10 8.60 5.91
CA ASP A 162 -0.03 9.57 5.72
C ASP A 162 1.20 8.91 5.08
N GLU A 163 1.84 9.64 4.17
CA GLU A 163 3.21 9.30 3.76
C GLU A 163 4.14 9.58 4.93
N MET A 164 4.99 8.62 5.24
CA MET A 164 6.03 8.81 6.26
C MET A 164 7.24 9.44 5.62
N GLU A 165 7.26 10.77 5.60
CA GLU A 165 8.38 11.56 5.09
C GLU A 165 9.67 11.22 5.82
N PRO A 166 10.87 11.47 5.22
CA PRO A 166 12.15 11.13 5.85
C PRO A 166 12.37 11.74 7.23
N GLU A 167 11.69 12.84 7.54
CA GLU A 167 11.75 13.51 8.85
C GLU A 167 10.99 12.76 9.94
N VAL A 168 10.05 11.88 9.56
CA VAL A 168 9.30 11.08 10.52
C VAL A 168 10.23 10.05 11.14
N ALA A 169 10.48 10.18 12.42
CA ALA A 169 11.27 9.22 13.16
C ALA A 169 10.40 8.01 13.51
N VAL A 170 10.73 6.86 12.95
CA VAL A 170 10.15 5.57 13.35
C VAL A 170 11.19 4.85 14.19
N THR A 171 10.86 4.59 15.44
CA THR A 171 11.78 3.94 16.38
C THR A 171 11.30 2.53 16.73
N PHE A 172 12.21 1.70 17.22
CA PHE A 172 11.94 0.31 17.64
C PHE A 172 11.26 -0.51 16.53
N VAL A 173 11.73 -0.32 15.28
CA VAL A 173 11.16 -1.04 14.14
C VAL A 173 11.43 -2.54 14.26
N THR A 174 10.37 -3.32 14.15
CA THR A 174 10.42 -4.79 14.13
C THR A 174 9.71 -5.29 12.89
N GLU A 175 10.27 -6.31 12.25
CA GLU A 175 9.61 -7.01 11.15
C GLU A 175 8.93 -8.27 11.70
N LEU A 176 7.67 -8.46 11.31
CA LEU A 176 6.91 -9.66 11.63
C LEU A 176 6.61 -10.41 10.32
N ASN A 177 7.16 -11.60 10.18
CA ASN A 177 6.83 -12.48 9.04
C ASN A 177 5.45 -13.11 9.25
N LEU A 178 4.66 -13.08 8.21
CA LEU A 178 3.29 -13.59 8.22
C LEU A 178 3.14 -14.90 7.44
#